data_6b38fdf825c256231dea08399ef289c8
#
_entry.id   6b38fdf825c256231dea08399ef289c8
#
_cell.length_a   1.000
_cell.length_b   1.000
_cell.length_c   1.000
_cell.angle_alpha   90.00
_cell.angle_beta   90.00
_cell.angle_gamma   90.00
#
_symmetry.space_group_name_H-M   'P 1'
#
loop_
_entity.id
_entity.type
_entity.pdbx_description
1 polymer ?
#
loop_
_entity_poly.entity_id
_entity_poly.type
_entity_poly.pdbx_seq_one_letter_code
_entity_poly.pdbx_strand_id
1 'polypeptide(L)'
;GGMDICGEDAPRTWLGVYDHIFLDEAARRIRTEGDDVPSFHFLYTTSNHGPYRIPFEECGFDAARLNPKMGAALRKNSLKYRGLGCAWYAEWALCRFITQMREAFPDSLFIVTGDHMGGEAPLIRGLAAREEMLLRERILTSFSMHHAELTEAHLAHNVIGGHLNILPTLIELIAPQGFPYYAVEKPLTEPIDCVVTPYAWLTREEIGYYRERAAQELAVTAGQLPWHFDTERFTAERDAYCELTAYYVRHPELLMKSNI
;
A
#
# COMPACT_ATOMS: atom_id res chain seq x y z
N GLY A 1 12.04 12.04 -9.71
CA GLY A 1 10.89 11.18 -10.03
C GLY A 1 11.15 10.30 -11.25
N GLY A 2 10.13 9.50 -11.68
CA GLY A 2 10.27 8.57 -12.80
C GLY A 2 10.72 9.21 -14.11
N MET A 3 10.40 10.48 -14.34
CA MET A 3 10.87 11.22 -15.53
C MET A 3 12.38 11.48 -15.50
N ASP A 4 12.94 11.74 -14.34
CA ASP A 4 14.37 12.04 -14.21
C ASP A 4 15.23 10.80 -14.52
N ILE A 5 14.73 9.61 -14.26
CA ILE A 5 15.46 8.36 -14.47
C ILE A 5 15.16 7.70 -15.84
N CYS A 6 13.94 7.82 -16.37
CA CYS A 6 13.51 7.18 -17.61
C CYS A 6 13.60 8.11 -18.84
N GLY A 7 13.87 9.39 -18.65
CA GLY A 7 13.90 10.41 -19.72
C GLY A 7 12.53 10.99 -20.07
N GLU A 8 12.56 12.13 -20.77
CA GLU A 8 11.36 12.91 -21.10
C GLU A 8 10.43 12.22 -22.11
N ASP A 9 10.97 11.39 -22.98
CA ASP A 9 10.20 10.68 -24.03
C ASP A 9 9.59 9.35 -23.55
N ALA A 10 9.82 8.94 -22.30
CA ALA A 10 9.29 7.68 -21.79
C ALA A 10 7.74 7.68 -21.79
N PRO A 11 7.12 6.60 -22.26
CA PRO A 11 5.65 6.46 -22.24
C PRO A 11 5.09 6.66 -20.83
N ARG A 12 4.04 7.47 -20.72
CA ARG A 12 3.54 7.92 -19.41
C ARG A 12 2.04 8.17 -19.36
N THR A 13 1.51 8.17 -18.16
CA THR A 13 0.23 8.79 -17.83
C THR A 13 0.45 10.26 -17.43
N TRP A 14 -0.62 10.94 -17.04
CA TRP A 14 -0.53 12.28 -16.48
C TRP A 14 0.15 12.34 -15.09
N LEU A 15 0.23 11.19 -14.39
CA LEU A 15 0.87 11.06 -13.07
C LEU A 15 2.33 10.65 -13.13
N GLY A 16 2.72 9.85 -14.13
CA GLY A 16 4.09 9.34 -14.20
C GLY A 16 4.32 8.37 -15.35
N VAL A 17 5.56 7.92 -15.47
CA VAL A 17 6.00 6.90 -16.42
C VAL A 17 5.29 5.59 -16.12
N TYR A 18 5.00 4.80 -17.15
CA TYR A 18 4.40 3.48 -16.99
C TYR A 18 5.23 2.60 -16.05
N ASP A 19 4.57 1.95 -15.08
CA ASP A 19 5.23 1.25 -13.97
C ASP A 19 6.28 0.24 -14.44
N HIS A 20 6.02 -0.53 -15.51
CA HIS A 20 7.01 -1.51 -15.97
C HIS A 20 8.29 -0.84 -16.49
N ILE A 21 8.19 0.31 -17.17
CA ILE A 21 9.35 1.08 -17.67
C ILE A 21 10.10 1.69 -16.48
N PHE A 22 9.36 2.28 -15.55
CA PHE A 22 9.94 2.86 -14.34
C PHE A 22 10.66 1.82 -13.49
N LEU A 23 10.05 0.67 -13.24
CA LEU A 23 10.60 -0.40 -12.42
C LEU A 23 11.77 -1.11 -13.11
N ASP A 24 11.74 -1.30 -14.45
CA ASP A 24 12.86 -1.87 -15.20
C ASP A 24 14.09 -0.94 -15.13
N GLU A 25 13.90 0.37 -15.25
CA GLU A 25 15.01 1.34 -15.12
C GLU A 25 15.50 1.44 -13.68
N ALA A 26 14.61 1.41 -12.70
CA ALA A 26 14.99 1.36 -11.28
C ALA A 26 15.82 0.10 -10.98
N ALA A 27 15.38 -1.07 -11.46
CA ALA A 27 16.13 -2.32 -11.31
C ALA A 27 17.50 -2.26 -11.97
N ARG A 28 17.61 -1.67 -13.17
CA ARG A 28 18.87 -1.47 -13.85
C ARG A 28 19.83 -0.60 -13.02
N ARG A 29 19.36 0.54 -12.53
CA ARG A 29 20.17 1.47 -11.72
C ARG A 29 20.61 0.83 -10.41
N ILE A 30 19.71 0.23 -9.66
CA ILE A 30 20.05 -0.42 -8.38
C ILE A 30 21.15 -1.47 -8.59
N ARG A 31 21.11 -2.22 -9.71
CA ARG A 31 22.13 -3.23 -10.03
C ARG A 31 23.45 -2.66 -10.51
N THR A 32 23.46 -1.50 -11.16
CA THR A 32 24.67 -0.92 -11.78
C THR A 32 25.31 0.20 -10.98
N GLU A 33 24.53 0.89 -10.16
CA GLU A 33 24.96 2.04 -9.37
C GLU A 33 25.03 1.73 -7.88
N GLY A 34 24.66 0.48 -7.48
CA GLY A 34 24.75 0.01 -6.10
C GLY A 34 26.18 -0.16 -5.67
N ASP A 35 26.55 0.49 -4.56
CA ASP A 35 27.79 0.26 -3.85
C ASP A 35 27.63 -0.95 -2.91
N ASP A 36 28.73 -1.46 -2.35
CA ASP A 36 28.72 -2.52 -1.33
C ASP A 36 28.13 -2.07 0.03
N VAL A 37 27.39 -0.98 0.03
CA VAL A 37 26.77 -0.39 1.23
C VAL A 37 25.26 -0.67 1.20
N PRO A 38 24.66 -1.08 2.34
CA PRO A 38 23.22 -1.24 2.44
C PRO A 38 22.48 0.05 2.03
N SER A 39 21.49 -0.09 1.17
CA SER A 39 20.71 1.04 0.64
C SER A 39 19.22 0.81 0.84
N PHE A 40 18.48 1.92 0.99
CA PHE A 40 17.02 1.92 1.07
C PHE A 40 16.43 2.57 -0.17
N HIS A 41 15.57 1.85 -0.86
CA HIS A 41 14.89 2.34 -2.07
C HIS A 41 13.39 2.43 -1.83
N PHE A 42 12.85 3.65 -1.96
CA PHE A 42 11.42 3.88 -1.94
C PHE A 42 10.92 4.11 -3.37
N LEU A 43 10.12 3.19 -3.89
CA LEU A 43 9.58 3.23 -5.24
C LEU A 43 8.07 3.44 -5.18
N TYR A 44 7.58 4.49 -5.84
CA TYR A 44 6.17 4.83 -5.89
C TYR A 44 5.64 4.65 -7.31
N THR A 45 4.70 3.72 -7.49
CA THR A 45 4.07 3.41 -8.77
C THR A 45 2.78 4.21 -8.96
N THR A 46 2.40 4.51 -10.20
CA THR A 46 1.28 5.40 -10.50
C THR A 46 0.29 4.87 -11.53
N SER A 47 0.60 3.76 -12.18
CA SER A 47 -0.19 3.28 -13.32
C SER A 47 -1.56 2.72 -12.95
N ASN A 48 -1.78 2.35 -11.69
CA ASN A 48 -3.08 1.87 -11.21
C ASN A 48 -4.03 3.02 -10.79
N HIS A 49 -3.89 4.19 -11.39
CA HIS A 49 -4.72 5.36 -11.13
C HIS A 49 -5.63 5.68 -12.33
N GLY A 50 -6.83 6.22 -12.06
CA GLY A 50 -7.72 6.72 -13.12
C GLY A 50 -7.04 7.79 -14.00
N PRO A 51 -7.40 7.88 -15.27
CA PRO A 51 -8.51 7.27 -16.00
C PRO A 51 -8.26 5.88 -16.60
N TYR A 52 -7.28 5.12 -16.11
CA TYR A 52 -6.98 3.74 -16.51
C TYR A 52 -6.70 3.59 -18.01
N ARG A 53 -5.69 4.31 -18.50
CA ARG A 53 -5.31 4.35 -19.93
C ARG A 53 -3.93 3.73 -20.20
N ILE A 54 -3.61 2.66 -19.51
CA ILE A 54 -2.40 1.89 -19.70
C ILE A 54 -2.63 0.86 -20.82
N PRO A 55 -1.64 0.55 -21.66
CA PRO A 55 -1.75 -0.48 -22.70
C PRO A 55 -1.58 -1.89 -22.13
N PHE A 56 -2.40 -2.27 -21.15
CA PHE A 56 -2.31 -3.53 -20.41
C PHE A 56 -2.53 -4.78 -21.32
N GLU A 57 -3.31 -4.65 -22.39
CA GLU A 57 -3.51 -5.73 -23.36
C GLU A 57 -2.20 -6.05 -24.09
N GLU A 58 -1.41 -5.04 -24.44
CA GLU A 58 -0.09 -5.22 -25.07
C GLU A 58 0.91 -5.90 -24.12
N CYS A 59 0.71 -5.73 -22.80
CA CYS A 59 1.48 -6.39 -21.76
C CYS A 59 1.02 -7.84 -21.47
N GLY A 60 -0.07 -8.30 -22.12
CA GLY A 60 -0.54 -9.68 -22.03
C GLY A 60 -1.80 -9.88 -21.18
N PHE A 61 -2.50 -8.80 -20.80
CA PHE A 61 -3.81 -8.94 -20.14
C PHE A 61 -4.82 -9.58 -21.09
N ASP A 62 -5.41 -10.68 -20.67
CA ASP A 62 -6.44 -11.39 -21.41
C ASP A 62 -7.65 -11.66 -20.50
N ALA A 63 -8.74 -10.94 -20.75
CA ALA A 63 -9.98 -11.10 -20.00
C ALA A 63 -10.61 -12.50 -20.15
N ALA A 64 -10.29 -13.24 -21.22
CA ALA A 64 -10.78 -14.62 -21.39
C ALA A 64 -10.18 -15.59 -20.36
N ARG A 65 -9.05 -15.24 -19.77
CA ARG A 65 -8.40 -16.04 -18.70
C ARG A 65 -9.00 -15.80 -17.32
N LEU A 66 -9.88 -14.81 -17.18
CA LEU A 66 -10.60 -14.56 -15.94
C LEU A 66 -11.69 -15.62 -15.72
N ASN A 67 -12.17 -15.68 -14.48
CA ASN A 67 -13.34 -16.51 -14.19
C ASN A 67 -14.48 -16.15 -15.19
N PRO A 68 -15.14 -17.13 -15.83
CA PRO A 68 -16.15 -16.88 -16.85
C PRO A 68 -17.28 -15.94 -16.43
N LYS A 69 -17.68 -15.97 -15.14
CA LYS A 69 -18.70 -15.04 -14.60
C LYS A 69 -18.18 -13.60 -14.58
N MET A 70 -16.91 -13.40 -14.27
CA MET A 70 -16.27 -12.07 -14.30
C MET A 70 -16.09 -11.59 -15.74
N GLY A 71 -15.58 -12.44 -16.63
CA GLY A 71 -15.36 -12.10 -18.04
C GLY A 71 -16.63 -11.68 -18.75
N ALA A 72 -17.76 -12.37 -18.51
CA ALA A 72 -19.05 -12.05 -19.08
C ALA A 72 -19.62 -10.71 -18.59
N ALA A 73 -19.28 -10.28 -17.37
CA ALA A 73 -19.72 -9.00 -16.80
C ALA A 73 -18.86 -7.81 -17.29
N LEU A 74 -17.72 -8.07 -17.90
CA LEU A 74 -16.76 -7.06 -18.34
C LEU A 74 -16.97 -6.71 -19.83
N ARG A 75 -17.64 -5.60 -20.08
CA ARG A 75 -17.68 -5.05 -21.45
C ARG A 75 -16.30 -4.48 -21.77
N LYS A 76 -15.71 -4.93 -22.89
CA LYS A 76 -14.44 -4.39 -23.41
C LYS A 76 -14.51 -2.85 -23.46
N ASN A 77 -13.43 -2.19 -23.07
CA ASN A 77 -13.30 -0.73 -22.98
C ASN A 77 -14.22 -0.04 -21.95
N SER A 78 -15.00 -0.77 -21.16
CA SER A 78 -15.70 -0.17 -20.02
C SER A 78 -14.71 0.31 -18.95
N LEU A 79 -15.15 1.21 -18.06
CA LEU A 79 -14.33 1.65 -16.94
C LEU A 79 -13.89 0.47 -16.05
N LYS A 80 -14.78 -0.49 -15.83
CA LYS A 80 -14.48 -1.72 -15.08
C LYS A 80 -13.41 -2.57 -15.76
N TYR A 81 -13.52 -2.74 -17.07
CA TYR A 81 -12.52 -3.48 -17.86
C TYR A 81 -11.14 -2.83 -17.77
N ARG A 82 -11.08 -1.51 -17.97
CA ARG A 82 -9.82 -0.76 -17.90
C ARG A 82 -9.23 -0.76 -16.51
N GLY A 83 -10.05 -0.55 -15.47
CA GLY A 83 -9.59 -0.58 -14.10
C GLY A 83 -9.01 -1.94 -13.71
N LEU A 84 -9.69 -3.05 -14.08
CA LEU A 84 -9.18 -4.39 -13.82
C LEU A 84 -7.89 -4.67 -14.61
N GLY A 85 -7.84 -4.23 -15.88
CA GLY A 85 -6.62 -4.35 -16.70
C GLY A 85 -5.45 -3.58 -16.09
N CYS A 86 -5.67 -2.37 -15.56
CA CYS A 86 -4.64 -1.60 -14.89
C CYS A 86 -4.21 -2.24 -13.54
N ALA A 87 -5.14 -2.78 -12.76
CA ALA A 87 -4.78 -3.51 -11.55
C ALA A 87 -3.92 -4.73 -11.85
N TRP A 88 -4.33 -5.55 -12.82
CA TRP A 88 -3.53 -6.67 -13.29
C TRP A 88 -2.14 -6.24 -13.80
N TYR A 89 -2.09 -5.15 -14.55
CA TYR A 89 -0.85 -4.60 -15.08
C TYR A 89 0.10 -4.13 -13.98
N ALA A 90 -0.41 -3.43 -12.97
CA ALA A 90 0.39 -2.97 -11.84
C ALA A 90 1.00 -4.16 -11.08
N GLU A 91 0.19 -5.19 -10.82
CA GLU A 91 0.65 -6.43 -10.19
C GLU A 91 1.70 -7.15 -11.06
N TRP A 92 1.46 -7.27 -12.36
CA TRP A 92 2.38 -7.87 -13.32
C TRP A 92 3.74 -7.13 -13.36
N ALA A 93 3.73 -5.81 -13.42
CA ALA A 93 4.95 -5.00 -13.43
C ALA A 93 5.73 -5.15 -12.13
N LEU A 94 5.03 -5.13 -10.99
CA LEU A 94 5.61 -5.30 -9.67
C LEU A 94 6.20 -6.71 -9.48
N CYS A 95 5.47 -7.76 -9.87
CA CYS A 95 5.95 -9.14 -9.78
C CYS A 95 7.22 -9.36 -10.60
N ARG A 96 7.30 -8.79 -11.81
CA ARG A 96 8.53 -8.84 -12.62
C ARG A 96 9.71 -8.18 -11.90
N PHE A 97 9.51 -6.98 -11.40
CA PHE A 97 10.54 -6.25 -10.66
C PHE A 97 11.03 -7.04 -9.45
N ILE A 98 10.11 -7.49 -8.57
CA ILE A 98 10.48 -8.24 -7.37
C ILE A 98 11.22 -9.54 -7.72
N THR A 99 10.76 -10.26 -8.76
CA THR A 99 11.43 -11.49 -9.19
C THR A 99 12.88 -11.23 -9.59
N GLN A 100 13.12 -10.24 -10.44
CA GLN A 100 14.47 -9.86 -10.88
C GLN A 100 15.35 -9.38 -9.73
N MET A 101 14.79 -8.61 -8.82
CA MET A 101 15.54 -8.04 -7.71
C MET A 101 15.87 -9.09 -6.64
N ARG A 102 14.98 -10.05 -6.40
CA ARG A 102 15.26 -11.18 -5.49
C ARG A 102 16.37 -12.09 -6.02
N GLU A 103 16.45 -12.28 -7.34
CA GLU A 103 17.56 -13.03 -7.94
C GLU A 103 18.88 -12.28 -7.82
N ALA A 104 18.87 -10.96 -7.99
CA ALA A 104 20.09 -10.13 -7.91
C ALA A 104 20.52 -9.84 -6.46
N PHE A 105 19.59 -9.72 -5.54
CA PHE A 105 19.80 -9.34 -4.13
C PHE A 105 18.98 -10.24 -3.20
N PRO A 106 19.40 -11.51 -3.01
CA PRO A 106 18.63 -12.50 -2.25
C PRO A 106 18.44 -12.13 -0.77
N ASP A 107 19.36 -11.34 -0.21
CA ASP A 107 19.34 -10.90 1.19
C ASP A 107 18.60 -9.56 1.40
N SER A 108 17.88 -9.08 0.39
CA SER A 108 17.10 -7.85 0.50
C SER A 108 15.72 -8.09 1.10
N LEU A 109 15.30 -7.17 1.97
CA LEU A 109 13.93 -7.10 2.45
C LEU A 109 13.07 -6.29 1.47
N PHE A 110 12.00 -6.92 0.98
CA PHE A 110 10.99 -6.28 0.13
C PHE A 110 9.74 -6.00 0.94
N ILE A 111 9.27 -4.75 0.88
CA ILE A 111 7.98 -4.34 1.46
C ILE A 111 7.12 -3.78 0.34
N VAL A 112 5.90 -4.28 0.24
CA VAL A 112 4.90 -3.83 -0.73
C VAL A 112 3.64 -3.42 0.00
N THR A 113 3.17 -2.22 -0.26
CA THR A 113 1.89 -1.73 0.27
C THR A 113 1.18 -0.86 -0.75
N GLY A 114 -0.14 -0.84 -0.72
CA GLY A 114 -0.91 0.20 -1.40
C GLY A 114 -0.92 1.47 -0.56
N ASP A 115 -0.99 2.63 -1.19
CA ASP A 115 -1.08 3.92 -0.50
C ASP A 115 -2.48 4.15 0.09
N HIS A 116 -3.53 3.77 -0.64
CA HIS A 116 -4.93 3.80 -0.22
C HIS A 116 -5.80 3.01 -1.20
N MET A 117 -7.03 2.71 -0.79
CA MET A 117 -8.07 2.26 -1.73
C MET A 117 -8.65 3.47 -2.47
N GLY A 118 -8.85 3.33 -3.78
CA GLY A 118 -9.58 4.33 -4.56
C GLY A 118 -11.00 4.49 -4.02
N GLY A 119 -11.42 5.73 -3.74
CA GLY A 119 -12.71 6.04 -3.11
C GLY A 119 -13.95 5.59 -3.89
N GLU A 120 -13.77 5.22 -5.14
CA GLU A 120 -14.73 4.48 -5.96
C GLU A 120 -13.99 3.27 -6.51
N ALA A 121 -14.14 2.11 -5.88
CA ALA A 121 -13.72 0.89 -6.53
C ALA A 121 -14.81 0.47 -7.54
N PRO A 122 -14.85 1.06 -8.76
CA PRO A 122 -15.82 0.69 -9.79
C PRO A 122 -15.66 -0.77 -10.21
N LEU A 123 -14.53 -1.37 -9.82
CA LEU A 123 -14.17 -2.74 -10.09
C LEU A 123 -15.02 -3.74 -9.31
N ILE A 124 -15.36 -3.44 -8.07
CA ILE A 124 -16.10 -4.38 -7.21
C ILE A 124 -17.61 -4.29 -7.46
N ARG A 125 -18.14 -3.11 -7.80
CA ARG A 125 -19.56 -2.98 -8.12
C ARG A 125 -19.95 -3.85 -9.33
N GLY A 126 -20.76 -4.86 -9.07
CA GLY A 126 -21.27 -5.80 -10.09
C GLY A 126 -20.30 -6.94 -10.45
N LEU A 127 -19.13 -7.04 -9.81
CA LEU A 127 -18.27 -8.23 -9.85
C LEU A 127 -18.43 -9.06 -8.57
N ALA A 128 -18.69 -8.43 -7.45
CA ALA A 128 -19.07 -9.10 -6.21
C ALA A 128 -20.54 -9.50 -6.21
N ALA A 129 -20.89 -10.49 -5.41
CA ALA A 129 -22.28 -10.94 -5.24
C ALA A 129 -23.18 -9.91 -4.50
N ARG A 130 -22.66 -8.74 -4.18
CA ARG A 130 -23.33 -7.64 -3.49
C ARG A 130 -23.16 -6.32 -4.21
N GLU A 131 -24.14 -5.45 -4.12
CA GLU A 131 -24.11 -4.12 -4.75
C GLU A 131 -23.32 -3.09 -3.94
N GLU A 132 -23.26 -3.26 -2.61
CA GLU A 132 -22.59 -2.33 -1.70
C GLU A 132 -21.19 -2.82 -1.32
N MET A 133 -20.24 -1.90 -1.32
CA MET A 133 -18.89 -2.15 -0.79
C MET A 133 -18.93 -2.19 0.73
N LEU A 134 -18.25 -3.17 1.32
CA LEU A 134 -17.99 -3.20 2.75
C LEU A 134 -17.03 -2.08 3.12
N LEU A 135 -17.15 -1.58 4.36
CA LEU A 135 -16.29 -0.51 4.87
C LEU A 135 -14.81 -0.88 4.80
N ARG A 136 -14.46 -2.13 5.14
CA ARG A 136 -13.09 -2.65 5.00
C ARG A 136 -12.55 -2.60 3.58
N GLU A 137 -13.39 -2.77 2.57
CA GLU A 137 -12.98 -2.71 1.15
C GLU A 137 -12.73 -1.30 0.66
N ARG A 138 -13.18 -0.29 1.43
CA ARG A 138 -12.90 1.12 1.16
C ARG A 138 -11.63 1.62 1.84
N ILE A 139 -11.20 0.98 2.92
CA ILE A 139 -10.17 1.50 3.83
C ILE A 139 -8.92 0.64 3.80
N LEU A 140 -9.09 -0.71 3.83
CA LEU A 140 -7.93 -1.60 3.89
C LEU A 140 -7.22 -1.64 2.55
N THR A 141 -5.90 -1.60 2.60
CA THR A 141 -5.01 -1.83 1.47
C THR A 141 -4.15 -3.06 1.71
N SER A 142 -3.48 -3.52 0.67
CA SER A 142 -2.57 -4.65 0.78
C SER A 142 -1.28 -4.26 1.48
N PHE A 143 -0.74 -5.18 2.27
CA PHE A 143 0.59 -5.09 2.84
C PHE A 143 1.25 -6.46 2.76
N SER A 144 2.48 -6.52 2.26
CA SER A 144 3.27 -7.74 2.24
C SER A 144 4.75 -7.45 2.46
N MET A 145 5.43 -8.37 3.09
CA MET A 145 6.87 -8.35 3.30
C MET A 145 7.48 -9.66 2.82
N HIS A 146 8.68 -9.57 2.27
CA HIS A 146 9.42 -10.75 1.85
C HIS A 146 10.92 -10.62 2.11
N HIS A 147 11.46 -11.58 2.81
CA HIS A 147 12.88 -11.86 2.96
C HIS A 147 13.05 -13.37 3.16
N ALA A 148 14.20 -13.92 2.79
CA ALA A 148 14.42 -15.37 2.89
C ALA A 148 14.28 -15.91 4.33
N GLU A 149 14.66 -15.12 5.32
CA GLU A 149 14.61 -15.46 6.73
C GLU A 149 13.34 -14.99 7.45
N LEU A 150 12.49 -14.22 6.77
CA LEU A 150 11.26 -13.70 7.37
C LEU A 150 10.22 -14.80 7.47
N THR A 151 9.69 -14.99 8.67
CA THR A 151 8.58 -15.91 8.96
C THR A 151 7.47 -15.20 9.71
N GLU A 152 6.29 -15.81 9.80
CA GLU A 152 5.17 -15.26 10.59
C GLU A 152 5.52 -15.02 12.06
N ALA A 153 6.51 -15.74 12.59
CA ALA A 153 6.96 -15.57 13.97
C ALA A 153 7.65 -14.23 14.25
N HIS A 154 8.09 -13.50 13.22
CA HIS A 154 8.67 -12.17 13.37
C HIS A 154 7.63 -11.07 13.59
N LEU A 155 6.37 -11.35 13.32
CA LEU A 155 5.27 -10.41 13.56
C LEU A 155 4.44 -10.85 14.76
N ALA A 156 3.78 -9.91 15.41
CA ALA A 156 2.86 -10.23 16.48
C ALA A 156 1.68 -11.08 15.96
N HIS A 157 1.22 -12.03 16.77
CA HIS A 157 0.09 -12.87 16.40
C HIS A 157 -1.18 -12.04 16.18
N ASN A 158 -1.90 -12.28 15.07
CA ASN A 158 -3.10 -11.52 14.68
C ASN A 158 -2.86 -10.00 14.66
N VAL A 159 -1.71 -9.58 14.15
CA VAL A 159 -1.37 -8.16 14.07
C VAL A 159 -2.32 -7.42 13.14
N ILE A 160 -2.72 -6.24 13.58
CA ILE A 160 -3.34 -5.21 12.75
C ILE A 160 -2.35 -4.05 12.59
N GLY A 161 -2.45 -3.28 11.54
CA GLY A 161 -1.52 -2.19 11.31
C GLY A 161 -2.03 -1.14 10.32
N GLY A 162 -1.33 -0.04 10.31
CA GLY A 162 -1.47 1.05 9.35
C GLY A 162 -0.09 1.45 8.79
N HIS A 163 -0.07 2.42 7.90
CA HIS A 163 1.18 2.88 7.28
C HIS A 163 2.22 3.38 8.28
N LEU A 164 1.77 3.96 9.40
CA LEU A 164 2.68 4.47 10.44
C LEU A 164 3.43 3.35 11.19
N ASN A 165 2.96 2.12 11.11
CA ASN A 165 3.63 0.97 11.70
C ASN A 165 4.74 0.40 10.80
N ILE A 166 4.79 0.77 9.51
CA ILE A 166 5.73 0.17 8.54
C ILE A 166 7.18 0.54 8.88
N LEU A 167 7.46 1.83 9.06
CA LEU A 167 8.83 2.28 9.32
C LEU A 167 9.41 1.72 10.63
N PRO A 168 8.73 1.78 11.78
CA PRO A 168 9.24 1.16 13.00
C PRO A 168 9.43 -0.36 12.84
N THR A 169 8.56 -1.05 12.12
CA THR A 169 8.73 -2.48 11.84
C THR A 169 9.98 -2.75 11.02
N LEU A 170 10.22 -1.93 9.98
CA LEU A 170 11.43 -2.04 9.18
C LEU A 170 12.68 -1.86 10.05
N ILE A 171 12.71 -0.84 10.90
CA ILE A 171 13.85 -0.57 11.78
C ILE A 171 14.08 -1.75 12.75
N GLU A 172 13.04 -2.26 13.38
CA GLU A 172 13.17 -3.41 14.31
C GLU A 172 13.69 -4.68 13.62
N LEU A 173 13.40 -4.87 12.35
CA LEU A 173 13.85 -6.05 11.61
C LEU A 173 15.28 -5.96 11.08
N ILE A 174 15.77 -4.75 10.75
CA ILE A 174 17.05 -4.60 10.05
C ILE A 174 18.12 -3.84 10.84
N ALA A 175 17.74 -3.02 11.82
CA ALA A 175 18.71 -2.26 12.59
C ALA A 175 19.40 -3.12 13.66
N PRO A 176 20.61 -2.76 14.07
CA PRO A 176 21.26 -3.42 15.21
C PRO A 176 20.43 -3.32 16.48
N GLN A 177 20.48 -4.37 17.31
CA GLN A 177 19.76 -4.36 18.59
C GLN A 177 20.12 -3.13 19.43
N GLY A 178 19.07 -2.42 19.91
CA GLY A 178 19.23 -1.21 20.70
C GLY A 178 19.45 0.06 19.86
N PHE A 179 19.26 -0.01 18.56
CA PHE A 179 19.29 1.17 17.70
C PHE A 179 18.22 2.18 18.13
N PRO A 180 18.59 3.43 18.49
CA PRO A 180 17.63 4.41 18.95
C PRO A 180 16.86 5.02 17.76
N TYR A 181 15.54 5.02 17.83
CA TYR A 181 14.69 5.70 16.85
C TYR A 181 13.44 6.27 17.50
N TYR A 182 12.78 7.17 16.80
CA TYR A 182 11.49 7.70 17.20
C TYR A 182 10.44 7.32 16.17
N ALA A 183 9.32 6.82 16.63
CA ALA A 183 8.18 6.51 15.81
C ALA A 183 6.88 6.96 16.49
N VAL A 184 5.90 7.32 15.68
CA VAL A 184 4.57 7.71 16.16
C VAL A 184 3.79 6.47 16.61
N GLU A 185 4.00 5.35 15.89
CA GLU A 185 3.33 4.09 16.14
C GLU A 185 4.33 2.97 16.50
N LYS A 186 3.80 1.91 17.09
CA LYS A 186 4.55 0.69 17.41
C LYS A 186 4.87 -0.12 16.15
N PRO A 187 5.95 -0.92 16.18
CA PRO A 187 6.23 -1.88 15.11
C PRO A 187 5.22 -3.04 15.11
N LEU A 188 5.00 -3.67 13.96
CA LEU A 188 4.14 -4.85 13.81
C LEU A 188 4.69 -6.11 14.51
N THR A 189 5.90 -6.04 15.05
CA THR A 189 6.50 -7.07 15.91
C THR A 189 5.90 -7.07 17.32
N GLU A 190 5.21 -6.00 17.70
CA GLU A 190 4.52 -5.84 18.98
C GLU A 190 2.99 -5.96 18.82
N PRO A 191 2.27 -6.32 19.89
CA PRO A 191 0.81 -6.30 19.90
C PRO A 191 0.28 -4.88 19.68
N ILE A 192 -0.66 -4.76 18.74
CA ILE A 192 -1.39 -3.52 18.43
C ILE A 192 -2.87 -3.78 18.66
N ASP A 193 -3.49 -2.94 19.46
CA ASP A 193 -4.91 -3.08 19.82
C ASP A 193 -5.82 -2.25 18.92
N CYS A 194 -5.28 -1.14 18.44
CA CYS A 194 -6.03 -0.28 17.54
C CYS A 194 -5.07 0.51 16.63
N VAL A 195 -5.56 0.86 15.45
CA VAL A 195 -4.90 1.76 14.50
C VAL A 195 -5.82 2.93 14.25
N VAL A 196 -5.28 4.13 14.29
CA VAL A 196 -6.01 5.38 14.04
C VAL A 196 -5.38 6.08 12.84
N THR A 197 -6.22 6.53 11.92
CA THR A 197 -5.83 7.35 10.77
C THR A 197 -6.65 8.63 10.74
N PRO A 198 -6.34 9.63 9.91
CA PRO A 198 -7.16 10.82 9.78
C PRO A 198 -8.62 10.54 9.39
N TYR A 199 -8.90 9.41 8.78
CA TYR A 199 -10.21 9.11 8.21
C TYR A 199 -10.92 7.95 8.90
N ALA A 200 -10.17 6.99 9.44
CA ALA A 200 -10.68 5.71 9.88
C ALA A 200 -9.93 5.21 11.13
N TRP A 201 -10.52 4.26 11.79
CA TRP A 201 -9.93 3.50 12.87
C TRP A 201 -10.14 2.01 12.65
N LEU A 202 -9.26 1.20 13.20
CA LEU A 202 -9.26 -0.25 13.08
C LEU A 202 -8.92 -0.86 14.45
N THR A 203 -9.75 -1.77 14.91
CA THR A 203 -9.44 -2.69 16.02
C THR A 203 -9.35 -4.12 15.48
N ARG A 204 -9.13 -5.09 16.35
CA ARG A 204 -9.12 -6.51 15.96
C ARG A 204 -10.49 -7.03 15.52
N GLU A 205 -11.55 -6.41 16.02
CA GLU A 205 -12.93 -6.85 15.76
C GLU A 205 -13.65 -5.96 14.74
N GLU A 206 -13.30 -4.67 14.68
CA GLU A 206 -14.09 -3.68 13.99
C GLU A 206 -13.25 -2.69 13.19
N ILE A 207 -13.85 -2.14 12.17
CA ILE A 207 -13.34 -1.02 11.39
C ILE A 207 -14.39 0.09 11.33
N GLY A 208 -13.99 1.32 11.53
CA GLY A 208 -14.88 2.47 11.48
C GLY A 208 -14.35 3.63 10.63
N TYR A 209 -15.26 4.49 10.21
CA TYR A 209 -14.98 5.65 9.38
C TYR A 209 -15.57 6.91 10.03
N TYR A 210 -14.73 7.89 10.36
CA TYR A 210 -15.16 9.08 11.12
C TYR A 210 -16.20 9.92 10.38
N ARG A 211 -16.00 10.15 9.08
CA ARG A 211 -16.85 11.04 8.31
C ARG A 211 -18.29 10.56 8.21
N GLU A 212 -18.49 9.27 8.05
CA GLU A 212 -19.83 8.67 7.90
C GLU A 212 -20.36 8.15 9.25
N ARG A 213 -19.57 8.22 10.32
CA ARG A 213 -19.86 7.59 11.60
C ARG A 213 -20.33 6.14 11.45
N ALA A 214 -19.64 5.42 10.60
CA ALA A 214 -19.95 4.05 10.26
C ALA A 214 -18.89 3.11 10.85
N ALA A 215 -19.33 1.97 11.35
CA ALA A 215 -18.47 0.89 11.79
C ALA A 215 -18.96 -0.45 11.25
N GLN A 216 -18.06 -1.41 11.11
CA GLN A 216 -18.35 -2.74 10.62
C GLN A 216 -17.45 -3.78 11.28
N GLU A 217 -17.98 -4.95 11.58
CA GLU A 217 -17.16 -6.10 11.99
C GLU A 217 -16.21 -6.51 10.87
N LEU A 218 -15.01 -6.91 11.24
CA LEU A 218 -13.99 -7.40 10.29
C LEU A 218 -14.35 -8.80 9.75
N ALA A 219 -15.06 -9.59 10.52
CA ALA A 219 -15.63 -10.84 10.03
C ALA A 219 -16.61 -10.55 8.88
N VAL A 220 -16.79 -11.54 7.97
CA VAL A 220 -17.64 -11.40 6.79
C VAL A 220 -19.11 -11.41 7.20
N THR A 221 -19.54 -10.41 7.94
CA THR A 221 -20.95 -10.17 8.27
C THR A 221 -21.51 -9.10 7.35
N ALA A 222 -22.67 -9.37 6.80
CA ALA A 222 -23.42 -8.37 6.06
C ALA A 222 -24.05 -7.40 7.09
N GLY A 223 -23.70 -6.14 7.00
CA GLY A 223 -24.31 -5.09 7.79
C GLY A 223 -23.28 -4.10 8.35
N GLN A 224 -23.75 -2.89 8.60
CA GLN A 224 -23.00 -1.90 9.35
C GLN A 224 -23.42 -1.99 10.80
N LEU A 225 -22.45 -2.01 11.71
CA LEU A 225 -22.70 -1.90 13.13
C LEU A 225 -23.17 -0.49 13.49
N PRO A 226 -23.96 -0.34 14.54
CA PRO A 226 -24.18 0.97 15.15
C PRO A 226 -22.85 1.61 15.53
N TRP A 227 -22.76 2.93 15.36
CA TRP A 227 -21.61 3.67 15.85
C TRP A 227 -21.53 3.61 17.37
N HIS A 228 -20.54 2.90 17.91
CA HIS A 228 -20.34 2.73 19.36
C HIS A 228 -18.89 2.96 19.77
N PHE A 229 -18.24 3.80 19.07
CA PHE A 229 -16.84 4.12 19.18
C PHE A 229 -16.51 4.96 20.44
N ASP A 230 -15.41 4.69 21.10
CA ASP A 230 -14.84 5.60 22.10
C ASP A 230 -14.32 6.86 21.40
N THR A 231 -15.27 7.76 21.18
CA THR A 231 -15.08 8.96 20.37
C THR A 231 -14.03 9.90 20.97
N GLU A 232 -13.87 9.90 22.28
CA GLU A 232 -12.93 10.79 22.95
C GLU A 232 -11.50 10.33 22.74
N ARG A 233 -11.21 9.07 23.03
CA ARG A 233 -9.87 8.51 22.91
C ARG A 233 -9.34 8.57 21.47
N PHE A 234 -10.05 7.99 20.53
CA PHE A 234 -9.56 7.86 19.17
C PHE A 234 -9.60 9.18 18.40
N THR A 235 -10.51 10.09 18.73
CA THR A 235 -10.51 11.44 18.18
C THR A 235 -9.28 12.20 18.68
N ALA A 236 -8.94 12.10 19.97
CA ALA A 236 -7.76 12.73 20.52
C ALA A 236 -6.47 12.17 19.91
N GLU A 237 -6.37 10.84 19.73
CA GLU A 237 -5.23 10.22 19.05
C GLU A 237 -5.11 10.69 17.59
N ARG A 238 -6.20 10.71 16.82
CA ARG A 238 -6.23 11.21 15.46
C ARG A 238 -5.76 12.67 15.38
N ASP A 239 -6.29 13.51 16.24
CA ASP A 239 -5.97 14.93 16.24
C ASP A 239 -4.51 15.14 16.62
N ALA A 240 -3.98 14.39 17.59
CA ALA A 240 -2.56 14.41 17.94
C ALA A 240 -1.66 13.98 16.76
N TYR A 241 -2.02 12.97 16.00
CA TYR A 241 -1.26 12.58 14.79
C TYR A 241 -1.30 13.65 13.71
N CYS A 242 -2.45 14.25 13.47
CA CYS A 242 -2.58 15.32 12.48
C CYS A 242 -1.75 16.54 12.89
N GLU A 243 -1.79 16.93 14.16
CA GLU A 243 -1.03 18.05 14.70
C GLU A 243 0.47 17.79 14.67
N LEU A 244 0.91 16.60 15.09
CA LEU A 244 2.32 16.21 15.07
C LEU A 244 2.87 16.18 13.65
N THR A 245 2.14 15.59 12.71
CA THR A 245 2.53 15.56 11.29
C THR A 245 2.62 16.97 10.73
N ALA A 246 1.61 17.79 10.98
CA ALA A 246 1.61 19.18 10.54
C ALA A 246 2.74 20.02 11.18
N TYR A 247 3.12 19.69 12.42
CA TYR A 247 4.25 20.33 13.09
C TYR A 247 5.58 19.98 12.40
N TYR A 248 5.85 18.69 12.14
CA TYR A 248 7.08 18.27 11.46
C TYR A 248 7.16 18.76 10.00
N VAL A 249 6.05 18.80 9.28
CA VAL A 249 6.01 19.40 7.93
C VAL A 249 6.42 20.88 7.96
N ARG A 250 6.03 21.63 9.00
CA ARG A 250 6.41 23.03 9.17
C ARG A 250 7.82 23.24 9.75
N HIS A 251 8.37 22.21 10.37
CA HIS A 251 9.68 22.23 11.04
C HIS A 251 10.59 21.08 10.56
N PRO A 252 10.88 20.99 9.24
CA PRO A 252 11.68 19.90 8.69
C PRO A 252 13.11 19.86 9.27
N GLU A 253 13.61 20.99 9.78
CA GLU A 253 14.90 21.10 10.45
C GLU A 253 15.00 20.23 11.71
N LEU A 254 13.90 19.86 12.33
CA LEU A 254 13.89 18.97 13.50
C LEU A 254 14.18 17.51 13.12
N LEU A 255 13.78 17.11 11.92
CA LEU A 255 14.05 15.79 11.37
C LEU A 255 15.49 15.65 10.87
N MET A 256 16.13 16.77 10.54
CA MET A 256 17.50 16.81 9.98
C MET A 256 18.59 16.95 11.05
N LYS A 257 18.22 17.24 12.30
CA LYS A 257 19.18 17.54 13.38
C LYS A 257 19.62 16.33 14.22
N SER A 258 19.13 15.16 13.95
CA SER A 258 19.67 13.95 14.59
C SER A 258 21.02 13.60 13.94
N ASN A 259 22.08 14.31 14.31
CA ASN A 259 23.42 13.76 14.20
C ASN A 259 23.48 12.55 15.16
N ILE A 260 23.25 11.39 14.63
CA ILE A 260 23.60 10.12 15.26
C ILE A 260 25.07 9.85 14.96
#